data_3e64263e5e9381eff7c6bd4f11ff5d65
#
_entry.id   3e64263e5e9381eff7c6bd4f11ff5d65
#
_cell.length_a   1.000
_cell.length_b   1.000
_cell.length_c   1.000
_cell.angle_alpha   90.00
_cell.angle_beta   90.00
_cell.angle_gamma   90.00
#
_symmetry.space_group_name_H-M   'P 1'
#
loop_
_entity.id
_entity.type
_entity.pdbx_description
1 polymer ?
#
loop_
_entity_poly.entity_id
_entity_poly.type
_entity_poly.pdbx_seq_one_letter_code
_entity_poly.pdbx_strand_id
1 'polypeptide(L)'
;YALHEGGGPALQALANRHNHVGQIARVLRMIESRYADNLTMEELAREVNMSVSAFHHHFKAVTATSPLQYIKSFRLHKARMMMLHDGVKAGAAAARVGYESNSQFSREYKRFFGSTPTDQASRFRDGQLRIIEG
;
A
#
# COMPACT_ATOMS: atom_id res chain seq x y z
N TYR A 1 15.65 5.81 -38.82
CA TYR A 1 15.06 4.85 -39.72
C TYR A 1 13.55 4.83 -39.57
N ALA A 2 12.90 4.09 -40.47
CA ALA A 2 11.44 4.18 -40.60
C ALA A 2 10.68 3.91 -39.30
N LEU A 3 11.11 2.92 -38.54
CA LEU A 3 10.46 2.57 -37.29
C LEU A 3 10.51 3.73 -36.28
N HIS A 4 11.64 4.40 -36.23
CA HIS A 4 11.82 5.54 -35.33
C HIS A 4 10.94 6.70 -35.74
N GLU A 5 10.88 7.00 -37.02
CA GLU A 5 10.11 8.12 -37.54
C GLU A 5 8.62 7.84 -37.53
N GLY A 6 8.23 6.63 -37.92
CA GLY A 6 6.84 6.26 -38.04
C GLY A 6 6.11 6.08 -36.74
N GLY A 7 6.86 5.93 -35.66
CA GLY A 7 6.26 5.68 -34.36
C GLY A 7 6.02 6.90 -33.49
N GLY A 8 6.20 8.14 -34.02
CA GLY A 8 6.19 9.36 -33.24
C GLY A 8 5.22 9.42 -32.06
N PRO A 9 3.91 9.59 -32.29
CA PRO A 9 2.98 9.72 -31.17
C PRO A 9 2.85 8.46 -30.32
N ALA A 10 2.83 7.29 -30.95
CA ALA A 10 2.70 6.03 -30.22
C ALA A 10 3.94 5.70 -29.40
N LEU A 11 5.13 5.90 -29.97
CA LEU A 11 6.38 5.67 -29.26
C LEU A 11 6.57 6.68 -28.12
N GLN A 12 6.14 7.92 -28.33
CA GLN A 12 6.20 8.94 -27.29
C GLN A 12 5.28 8.58 -26.12
N ALA A 13 4.08 8.07 -26.40
CA ALA A 13 3.16 7.62 -25.35
C ALA A 13 3.74 6.45 -24.56
N LEU A 14 4.38 5.50 -25.24
CA LEU A 14 5.05 4.38 -24.57
C LEU A 14 6.23 4.84 -23.73
N ALA A 15 7.05 5.74 -24.25
CA ALA A 15 8.18 6.29 -23.51
C ALA A 15 7.71 7.04 -22.25
N ASN A 16 6.65 7.83 -22.37
CA ASN A 16 6.06 8.55 -21.24
C ASN A 16 5.52 7.57 -20.20
N ARG A 17 4.87 6.51 -20.64
CA ARG A 17 4.34 5.48 -19.75
C ARG A 17 5.46 4.79 -18.99
N HIS A 18 6.56 4.45 -19.65
CA HIS A 18 7.72 3.84 -19.00
C HIS A 18 8.34 4.78 -17.98
N ASN A 19 8.44 6.07 -18.30
CA ASN A 19 8.94 7.07 -17.36
C ASN A 19 8.04 7.17 -16.13
N HIS A 20 6.74 7.19 -16.33
CA HIS A 20 5.78 7.24 -15.22
C HIS A 20 5.82 5.97 -14.39
N VAL A 21 5.96 4.80 -15.02
CA VAL A 21 6.10 3.53 -14.29
C VAL A 21 7.31 3.56 -13.38
N GLY A 22 8.46 4.05 -13.87
CA GLY A 22 9.67 4.16 -13.06
C GLY A 22 9.51 5.12 -11.89
N GLN A 23 8.87 6.26 -12.12
CA GLN A 23 8.59 7.24 -11.08
C GLN A 23 7.64 6.68 -10.02
N ILE A 24 6.56 6.01 -10.45
CA ILE A 24 5.61 5.39 -9.52
C ILE A 24 6.28 4.26 -8.74
N ALA A 25 7.12 3.45 -9.39
CA ALA A 25 7.88 2.41 -8.70
C ALA A 25 8.73 2.99 -7.57
N ARG A 26 9.33 4.16 -7.80
CA ARG A 26 10.11 4.85 -6.77
C ARG A 26 9.23 5.28 -5.59
N VAL A 27 8.04 5.79 -5.87
CA VAL A 27 7.08 6.15 -4.82
C VAL A 27 6.64 4.92 -4.04
N LEU A 28 6.39 3.80 -4.72
CA LEU A 28 6.04 2.55 -4.05
C LEU A 28 7.13 2.10 -3.08
N ARG A 29 8.39 2.18 -3.48
CA ARG A 29 9.51 1.85 -2.59
C ARG A 29 9.57 2.80 -1.40
N MET A 30 9.30 4.08 -1.61
CA MET A 30 9.26 5.07 -0.55
C MET A 30 8.14 4.76 0.45
N ILE A 31 6.96 4.41 -0.04
CA ILE A 31 5.84 4.00 0.81
C ILE A 31 6.20 2.74 1.60
N GLU A 32 6.80 1.74 0.95
CA GLU A 32 7.17 0.51 1.62
C GLU A 32 8.19 0.72 2.74
N SER A 33 9.09 1.68 2.59
CA SER A 33 10.09 1.98 3.61
C SER A 33 9.58 2.92 4.70
N ARG A 34 8.56 3.72 4.41
CA ARG A 34 8.07 4.76 5.32
C ARG A 34 6.57 4.69 5.57
N TYR A 35 5.97 3.53 5.44
CA TYR A 35 4.51 3.37 5.53
C TYR A 35 3.92 3.81 6.88
N ALA A 36 4.70 3.72 7.95
CA ALA A 36 4.25 4.13 9.29
C ALA A 36 4.36 5.63 9.53
N ASP A 37 5.05 6.34 8.65
CA ASP A 37 5.22 7.78 8.76
C ASP A 37 3.98 8.50 8.24
N ASN A 38 3.85 9.77 8.60
CA ASN A 38 2.76 10.61 8.11
C ASN A 38 3.10 11.16 6.71
N LEU A 39 2.99 10.30 5.70
CA LEU A 39 3.26 10.67 4.31
C LEU A 39 2.10 11.48 3.74
N THR A 40 2.40 12.64 3.17
CA THR A 40 1.39 13.46 2.51
C THR A 40 1.44 13.24 1.00
N MET A 41 0.32 13.48 0.34
CA MET A 41 0.25 13.39 -1.12
C MET A 41 1.19 14.39 -1.78
N GLU A 42 1.33 15.57 -1.15
CA GLU A 42 2.23 16.62 -1.64
C GLU A 42 3.69 16.17 -1.60
N GLU A 43 4.11 15.50 -0.52
CA GLU A 43 5.46 14.96 -0.43
C GLU A 43 5.73 13.92 -1.51
N LEU A 44 4.80 13.00 -1.70
CA LEU A 44 4.94 11.94 -2.69
C LEU A 44 5.01 12.50 -4.11
N ALA A 45 4.14 13.46 -4.41
CA ALA A 45 4.12 14.10 -5.72
C ALA A 45 5.42 14.86 -5.98
N ARG A 46 5.92 15.56 -4.96
CA ARG A 46 7.18 16.32 -5.06
C ARG A 46 8.36 15.41 -5.34
N GLU A 47 8.37 14.23 -4.75
CA GLU A 47 9.44 13.24 -4.94
C GLU A 47 9.64 12.89 -6.42
N VAL A 48 8.58 12.94 -7.20
CA VAL A 48 8.60 12.59 -8.62
C VAL A 48 8.35 13.80 -9.53
N ASN A 49 8.44 15.01 -8.98
CA ASN A 49 8.30 16.26 -9.71
C ASN A 49 6.98 16.38 -10.46
N MET A 50 5.90 15.95 -9.81
CA MET A 50 4.55 16.03 -10.38
C MET A 50 3.67 16.91 -9.50
N SER A 51 2.64 17.53 -10.10
CA SER A 51 1.54 18.08 -9.33
C SER A 51 0.80 16.95 -8.62
N VAL A 52 0.07 17.27 -7.55
CA VAL A 52 -0.71 16.26 -6.84
C VAL A 52 -1.72 15.59 -7.77
N SER A 53 -2.37 16.38 -8.64
CA SER A 53 -3.33 15.84 -9.60
C SER A 53 -2.70 14.88 -10.59
N ALA A 54 -1.56 15.24 -11.18
CA ALA A 54 -0.83 14.37 -12.11
C ALA A 54 -0.35 13.10 -11.40
N PHE A 55 0.16 13.25 -10.18
CA PHE A 55 0.61 12.13 -9.37
C PHE A 55 -0.52 11.13 -9.13
N HIS A 56 -1.69 11.59 -8.71
CA HIS A 56 -2.85 10.69 -8.52
C HIS A 56 -3.22 9.96 -9.80
N HIS A 57 -3.23 10.69 -10.91
CA HIS A 57 -3.57 10.10 -12.22
C HIS A 57 -2.60 8.99 -12.61
N HIS A 58 -1.31 9.26 -12.54
CA HIS A 58 -0.30 8.28 -12.95
C HIS A 58 -0.18 7.13 -11.96
N PHE A 59 -0.34 7.40 -10.67
CA PHE A 59 -0.31 6.36 -9.65
C PHE A 59 -1.44 5.36 -9.90
N LYS A 60 -2.66 5.85 -10.11
CA LYS A 60 -3.81 5.00 -10.38
C LYS A 60 -3.68 4.25 -11.70
N ALA A 61 -3.10 4.88 -12.72
CA ALA A 61 -2.89 4.21 -14.00
C ALA A 61 -1.92 3.03 -13.88
N VAL A 62 -0.92 3.12 -13.00
CA VAL A 62 0.08 2.06 -12.82
C VAL A 62 -0.40 1.00 -11.83
N THR A 63 -1.01 1.41 -10.72
CA THR A 63 -1.33 0.50 -9.61
C THR A 63 -2.80 0.09 -9.53
N ALA A 64 -3.67 0.73 -10.29
CA ALA A 64 -5.12 0.55 -10.26
C ALA A 64 -5.76 0.97 -8.94
N THR A 65 -5.04 1.67 -8.07
CA THR A 65 -5.56 2.16 -6.81
C THR A 65 -5.01 3.57 -6.51
N SER A 66 -5.67 4.30 -5.62
CA SER A 66 -5.16 5.62 -5.25
C SER A 66 -3.97 5.49 -4.30
N PRO A 67 -3.10 6.52 -4.22
CA PRO A 67 -1.97 6.49 -3.29
C PRO A 67 -2.40 6.28 -1.84
N LEU A 68 -3.46 6.95 -1.40
CA LEU A 68 -3.94 6.81 -0.02
C LEU A 68 -4.41 5.39 0.27
N GLN A 69 -5.18 4.80 -0.65
CA GLN A 69 -5.65 3.43 -0.47
C GLN A 69 -4.49 2.43 -0.47
N TYR A 70 -3.48 2.68 -1.28
CA TYR A 70 -2.29 1.84 -1.30
C TYR A 70 -1.57 1.87 0.06
N ILE A 71 -1.38 3.06 0.62
CA ILE A 71 -0.73 3.22 1.93
C ILE A 71 -1.54 2.50 3.01
N LYS A 72 -2.85 2.69 3.02
CA LYS A 72 -3.73 2.02 4.00
C LYS A 72 -3.68 0.51 3.87
N SER A 73 -3.76 0.00 2.65
CA SER A 73 -3.68 -1.42 2.37
C SER A 73 -2.35 -2.00 2.87
N PHE A 74 -1.26 -1.31 2.59
CA PHE A 74 0.07 -1.74 3.02
C PHE A 74 0.18 -1.79 4.54
N ARG A 75 -0.32 -0.75 5.23
CA ARG A 75 -0.35 -0.71 6.69
C ARG A 75 -1.15 -1.87 7.28
N LEU A 76 -2.33 -2.14 6.71
CA LEU A 76 -3.20 -3.21 7.20
C LEU A 76 -2.55 -4.58 7.02
N HIS A 77 -1.92 -4.82 5.88
CA HIS A 77 -1.19 -6.08 5.66
C HIS A 77 -0.01 -6.24 6.63
N LYS A 78 0.73 -5.17 6.88
CA LYS A 78 1.84 -5.21 7.84
C LYS A 78 1.35 -5.48 9.25
N ALA A 79 0.26 -4.84 9.66
CA ALA A 79 -0.34 -5.07 10.97
C ALA A 79 -0.80 -6.52 11.11
N ARG A 80 -1.43 -7.05 10.06
CA ARG A 80 -1.88 -8.44 10.05
C ARG A 80 -0.71 -9.41 10.25
N MET A 81 0.39 -9.19 9.55
CA MET A 81 1.59 -10.02 9.70
C MET A 81 2.13 -9.98 11.12
N MET A 82 2.19 -8.78 11.73
CA MET A 82 2.63 -8.63 13.11
C MET A 82 1.76 -9.42 14.07
N MET A 83 0.43 -9.35 13.89
CA MET A 83 -0.49 -10.06 14.77
C MET A 83 -0.44 -11.58 14.59
N LEU A 84 -0.44 -12.03 13.34
CA LEU A 84 -0.53 -13.47 13.05
C LEU A 84 0.79 -14.20 13.23
N HIS A 85 1.90 -13.59 12.89
CA HIS A 85 3.20 -14.27 12.92
C HIS A 85 4.05 -13.89 14.14
N ASP A 86 3.95 -12.65 14.59
CA ASP A 86 4.78 -12.17 15.70
C ASP A 86 4.03 -12.09 17.03
N GLY A 87 2.73 -12.39 17.04
CA GLY A 87 1.93 -12.35 18.24
C GLY A 87 1.69 -10.96 18.82
N VAL A 88 1.87 -9.91 18.01
CA VAL A 88 1.66 -8.53 18.46
C VAL A 88 0.17 -8.27 18.64
N LYS A 89 -0.21 -7.62 19.75
CA LYS A 89 -1.61 -7.28 20.01
C LYS A 89 -2.10 -6.21 19.03
N ALA A 90 -3.40 -6.24 18.75
CA ALA A 90 -4.01 -5.38 17.75
C ALA A 90 -3.70 -3.89 17.98
N GLY A 91 -3.85 -3.40 19.23
CA GLY A 91 -3.54 -2.00 19.53
C GLY A 91 -2.10 -1.62 19.28
N ALA A 92 -1.17 -2.52 19.62
CA ALA A 92 0.26 -2.30 19.37
C ALA A 92 0.57 -2.35 17.88
N ALA A 93 -0.03 -3.27 17.15
CA ALA A 93 0.15 -3.37 15.70
C ALA A 93 -0.36 -2.09 15.02
N ALA A 94 -1.55 -1.61 15.41
CA ALA A 94 -2.11 -0.38 14.87
C ALA A 94 -1.15 0.80 15.03
N ALA A 95 -0.59 0.97 16.23
CA ALA A 95 0.36 2.05 16.51
C ALA A 95 1.63 1.91 15.67
N ARG A 96 2.17 0.70 15.56
CA ARG A 96 3.41 0.45 14.81
C ARG A 96 3.28 0.74 13.33
N VAL A 97 2.08 0.55 12.76
CA VAL A 97 1.88 0.82 11.33
C VAL A 97 1.37 2.23 11.05
N GLY A 98 1.29 3.08 12.08
CA GLY A 98 1.02 4.50 11.89
C GLY A 98 -0.41 4.95 12.14
N TYR A 99 -1.28 4.10 12.67
CA TYR A 99 -2.64 4.51 13.05
C TYR A 99 -2.61 5.22 14.40
N GLU A 100 -3.26 6.39 14.47
CA GLU A 100 -3.38 7.13 15.70
C GLU A 100 -4.61 6.70 16.52
N SER A 101 -5.61 6.12 15.85
CA SER A 101 -6.86 5.70 16.47
C SER A 101 -7.04 4.20 16.29
N ASN A 102 -7.16 3.47 17.41
CA ASN A 102 -7.46 2.04 17.38
C ASN A 102 -8.85 1.75 16.79
N SER A 103 -9.81 2.65 17.01
CA SER A 103 -11.15 2.52 16.45
C SER A 103 -11.13 2.61 14.93
N GLN A 104 -10.39 3.57 14.41
CA GLN A 104 -10.25 3.71 12.96
C GLN A 104 -9.54 2.50 12.37
N PHE A 105 -8.46 2.04 12.99
CA PHE A 105 -7.74 0.85 12.56
C PHE A 105 -8.67 -0.36 12.48
N SER A 106 -9.45 -0.62 13.53
CA SER A 106 -10.36 -1.76 13.59
C SER A 106 -11.42 -1.70 12.50
N ARG A 107 -11.99 -0.51 12.26
CA ARG A 107 -13.01 -0.34 11.22
C ARG A 107 -12.42 -0.58 9.83
N GLU A 108 -11.27 -0.01 9.54
CA GLU A 108 -10.63 -0.18 8.23
C GLU A 108 -10.13 -1.60 8.03
N TYR A 109 -9.60 -2.23 9.08
CA TYR A 109 -9.17 -3.62 9.03
C TYR A 109 -10.35 -4.55 8.72
N LYS A 110 -11.46 -4.39 9.43
CA LYS A 110 -12.66 -5.21 9.21
C LYS A 110 -13.21 -5.01 7.80
N ARG A 111 -13.22 -3.78 7.30
CA ARG A 111 -13.68 -3.49 5.94
C ARG A 111 -12.80 -4.17 4.91
N PHE A 112 -11.50 -4.17 5.14
CA PHE A 112 -10.53 -4.71 4.19
C PHE A 112 -10.47 -6.24 4.22
N PHE A 113 -10.40 -6.83 5.40
CA PHE A 113 -10.23 -8.28 5.57
C PHE A 113 -11.50 -9.04 5.90
N GLY A 114 -12.59 -8.37 6.19
CA GLY A 114 -13.88 -9.01 6.50
C GLY A 114 -14.07 -9.43 7.95
N SER A 115 -13.05 -9.32 8.79
CA SER A 115 -13.15 -9.63 10.22
C SER A 115 -12.30 -8.65 11.03
N THR A 116 -12.62 -8.53 12.34
CA THR A 116 -11.85 -7.65 13.22
C THR A 116 -10.43 -8.20 13.41
N PRO A 117 -9.47 -7.34 13.77
CA PRO A 117 -8.11 -7.81 14.06
C PRO A 117 -8.07 -8.89 15.12
N THR A 118 -8.81 -8.69 16.21
CA THR A 118 -8.84 -9.63 17.34
C THR A 118 -9.43 -10.97 16.94
N ASP A 119 -10.55 -10.96 16.21
CA ASP A 119 -11.20 -12.19 15.76
C ASP A 119 -10.30 -12.97 14.81
N GLN A 120 -9.63 -12.30 13.91
CA GLN A 120 -8.75 -12.96 12.95
C GLN A 120 -7.55 -13.60 13.64
N ALA A 121 -6.92 -12.89 14.58
CA ALA A 121 -5.81 -13.40 15.36
C ALA A 121 -6.22 -14.61 16.19
N SER A 122 -7.41 -14.57 16.80
CA SER A 122 -7.95 -15.67 17.58
C SER A 122 -8.16 -16.91 16.71
N ARG A 123 -8.76 -16.76 15.56
CA ARG A 123 -9.00 -17.87 14.62
C ARG A 123 -7.68 -18.49 14.12
N PHE A 124 -6.67 -17.66 13.90
CA PHE A 124 -5.37 -18.15 13.48
C PHE A 124 -4.72 -19.00 14.56
N ARG A 125 -4.76 -18.57 15.83
CA ARG A 125 -4.24 -19.32 16.97
C ARG A 125 -4.98 -20.65 17.13
N ASP A 126 -6.30 -20.63 17.02
CA ASP A 126 -7.12 -21.84 17.12
C ASP A 126 -6.77 -22.85 16.02
N GLY A 127 -6.55 -22.35 14.80
CA GLY A 127 -6.12 -23.20 13.69
C GLY A 127 -4.76 -23.81 13.92
N GLN A 128 -3.81 -23.10 14.49
CA GLN A 128 -2.49 -23.62 14.84
C GLN A 128 -2.57 -24.68 15.92
N LEU A 129 -3.39 -24.46 16.93
CA LEU A 129 -3.59 -25.44 18.00
C LEU A 129 -4.16 -26.75 17.45
N ARG A 130 -5.12 -26.69 16.53
CA ARG A 130 -5.68 -27.88 15.92
C ARG A 130 -4.63 -28.66 15.13
N ILE A 131 -3.73 -27.98 14.43
CA ILE A 131 -2.65 -28.62 13.69
C ILE A 131 -1.70 -29.32 14.65
N ILE A 132 -1.37 -28.72 15.77
CA ILE A 132 -0.47 -29.30 16.78
C ILE A 132 -1.13 -30.49 17.45
N GLU A 133 -2.42 -30.40 17.77
CA GLU A 133 -3.14 -31.48 18.42
C GLU A 133 -3.47 -32.64 17.50
N GLY A 134 -3.65 -32.35 16.23
CA GLY A 134 -4.01 -33.33 15.24
C GLY A 134 -2.85 -34.12 14.72
#